data_5244b9346b7c797173904c8617b441ed
#
_entry.id   5244b9346b7c797173904c8617b441ed
#
_cell.length_a   1.000
_cell.length_b   1.000
_cell.length_c   1.000
_cell.angle_alpha   90.00
_cell.angle_beta   90.00
_cell.angle_gamma   90.00
#
_symmetry.space_group_name_H-M   'P 1'
#
loop_
_entity.id
_entity.type
_entity.pdbx_description
1 polymer ?
#
loop_
_entity_poly.entity_id
_entity_poly.type
_entity_poly.pdbx_seq_one_letter_code
_entity_poly.pdbx_strand_id
1 'polypeptide(L)'
;GHHEQSMALSCIGYARAMRRKQIFIATSSSGPGAMNMVTAAGVALSNRLPLLLLPGDVFASRFPDPVLQQVENFNSPVENQNDAFKPVSRFFDRITRPEQILNSLPQAIQIMLDPADCGPATIAISQDVQGESFNYPEAFFEERIHEIRRIHPDPNQVKVAADKLKNSKQPIIISGGGVLYSEAEKELSNFSKKHNIPVTATAMGIGCMTKDDPYYIGGIGGLGEKSANNLSKETDLALAIGTKLADFTTGSWANFESDNFQLVSLNAARFDTAKHLATPIVSDAKIGLQQLSEALGDWKAPDNWYQKAIKERAEWEAHVQKQSGPTNQEEPSYAHAVGAVYRNADPSDIVVTAAGGLVGEVVQVWKPKQINTFETEWGFSCMGYEISGALGIKMAKPDHDVVVFLGDGSYLLSNSDIYSSVLYDQKLIIVVCDNGGHMVINRLQLAKGGKEYICNLRAARAKNLQFVDFENHAKSMGANAETVNSTSELEAAYKRAKDSDKTYVIVIKTHGYEWLEGSAFWESPTLQDPITKENKDAYADFQGGKEKQRKGV
;
A
#
# COMPACT_ATOMS: atom_id res chain seq x y z
N GLY A 1 8.05 -17.55 -11.07
CA GLY A 1 6.73 -16.99 -11.39
C GLY A 1 6.33 -17.24 -12.83
N HIS A 2 5.05 -17.20 -13.13
CA HIS A 2 4.51 -17.41 -14.48
C HIS A 2 4.29 -16.10 -15.25
N HIS A 3 4.42 -14.97 -14.56
CA HIS A 3 4.30 -13.63 -15.11
C HIS A 3 5.32 -12.72 -14.41
N GLU A 4 6.13 -11.99 -15.16
CA GLU A 4 7.26 -11.24 -14.60
C GLU A 4 6.81 -10.08 -13.69
N GLN A 5 5.71 -9.41 -14.02
CA GLN A 5 5.15 -8.40 -13.12
C GLN A 5 4.74 -9.02 -11.78
N SER A 6 4.04 -10.14 -11.81
CA SER A 6 3.59 -10.86 -10.62
C SER A 6 4.76 -11.34 -9.76
N MET A 7 5.81 -11.89 -10.40
CA MET A 7 7.04 -12.28 -9.73
C MET A 7 7.70 -11.08 -9.01
N ALA A 8 7.82 -9.93 -9.67
CA ALA A 8 8.39 -8.74 -9.07
C ALA A 8 7.49 -8.15 -7.96
N LEU A 9 6.16 -8.25 -8.09
CA LEU A 9 5.21 -7.88 -7.03
C LEU A 9 5.35 -8.80 -5.79
N SER A 10 5.63 -10.09 -6.00
CA SER A 10 5.93 -11.02 -4.88
C SER A 10 7.21 -10.62 -4.15
N CYS A 11 8.25 -10.20 -4.88
CA CYS A 11 9.48 -9.66 -4.27
C CYS A 11 9.19 -8.42 -3.41
N ILE A 12 8.27 -7.55 -3.83
CA ILE A 12 7.86 -6.37 -3.07
C ILE A 12 7.12 -6.77 -1.79
N GLY A 13 6.17 -7.71 -1.87
CA GLY A 13 5.45 -8.23 -0.70
C GLY A 13 6.41 -8.85 0.33
N TYR A 14 7.39 -9.63 -0.14
CA TYR A 14 8.45 -10.19 0.70
C TYR A 14 9.25 -9.11 1.43
N ALA A 15 9.79 -8.13 0.70
CA ALA A 15 10.60 -7.06 1.25
C ALA A 15 9.83 -6.21 2.29
N ARG A 16 8.54 -6.00 2.06
CA ARG A 16 7.66 -5.29 2.98
C ARG A 16 7.43 -6.07 4.26
N ALA A 17 7.07 -7.35 4.18
CA ALA A 17 6.87 -8.22 5.35
C ALA A 17 8.15 -8.36 6.18
N MET A 18 9.32 -8.31 5.52
CA MET A 18 10.65 -8.30 6.14
C MET A 18 11.12 -6.90 6.58
N ARG A 19 10.24 -5.88 6.52
CA ARG A 19 10.53 -4.50 6.95
C ARG A 19 11.77 -3.91 6.29
N ARG A 20 11.98 -4.17 4.99
CA ARG A 20 13.12 -3.74 4.15
C ARG A 20 14.47 -4.38 4.53
N LYS A 21 14.51 -5.34 5.47
CA LYS A 21 15.76 -5.98 5.92
C LYS A 21 16.22 -7.13 5.04
N GLN A 22 15.33 -7.70 4.25
CA GLN A 22 15.62 -8.77 3.30
C GLN A 22 14.83 -8.53 2.02
N ILE A 23 15.38 -8.98 0.90
CA ILE A 23 14.76 -8.85 -0.43
C ILE A 23 14.86 -10.17 -1.18
N PHE A 24 13.95 -10.35 -2.14
CA PHE A 24 14.12 -11.23 -3.27
C PHE A 24 14.55 -10.43 -4.50
N ILE A 25 15.14 -11.14 -5.47
CA ILE A 25 15.59 -10.58 -6.74
C ILE A 25 14.66 -11.08 -7.83
N ALA A 26 14.24 -10.19 -8.72
CA ALA A 26 13.47 -10.55 -9.91
C ALA A 26 14.35 -10.40 -11.16
N THR A 27 14.40 -11.45 -11.97
CA THR A 27 15.11 -11.47 -13.24
C THR A 27 14.18 -11.91 -14.35
N SER A 28 14.45 -11.47 -15.57
CA SER A 28 13.65 -11.81 -16.74
C SER A 28 14.50 -11.84 -18.02
N SER A 29 13.93 -12.40 -19.09
CA SER A 29 14.48 -12.19 -20.43
C SER A 29 14.44 -10.71 -20.82
N SER A 30 15.15 -10.36 -21.90
CA SER A 30 15.03 -9.03 -22.52
C SER A 30 13.64 -8.83 -23.15
N GLY A 31 13.33 -7.61 -23.56
CA GLY A 31 12.12 -7.27 -24.27
C GLY A 31 10.84 -7.46 -23.44
N PRO A 32 9.89 -8.30 -23.87
CA PRO A 32 8.58 -8.42 -23.23
C PRO A 32 8.66 -8.82 -21.76
N GLY A 33 9.58 -9.75 -21.40
CA GLY A 33 9.78 -10.14 -20.02
C GLY A 33 10.27 -8.99 -19.13
N ALA A 34 11.26 -8.22 -19.60
CA ALA A 34 11.73 -7.01 -18.91
C ALA A 34 10.61 -5.97 -18.78
N MET A 35 9.92 -5.68 -19.87
CA MET A 35 8.85 -4.66 -19.89
C MET A 35 7.71 -4.97 -18.91
N ASN A 36 7.39 -6.23 -18.70
CA ASN A 36 6.37 -6.62 -17.72
C ASN A 36 6.75 -6.22 -16.27
N MET A 37 8.01 -6.06 -15.94
CA MET A 37 8.45 -5.68 -14.59
C MET A 37 8.40 -4.16 -14.33
N VAL A 38 8.20 -3.31 -15.33
CA VAL A 38 8.22 -1.85 -15.19
C VAL A 38 7.12 -1.36 -14.23
N THR A 39 5.91 -1.93 -14.29
CA THR A 39 4.83 -1.62 -13.35
C THR A 39 5.23 -1.94 -11.91
N ALA A 40 5.85 -3.09 -11.67
CA ALA A 40 6.30 -3.47 -10.33
C ALA A 40 7.41 -2.52 -9.82
N ALA A 41 8.32 -2.06 -10.68
CA ALA A 41 9.28 -1.01 -10.31
C ALA A 41 8.56 0.27 -9.86
N GLY A 42 7.49 0.69 -10.57
CA GLY A 42 6.64 1.81 -10.16
C GLY A 42 5.98 1.61 -8.79
N VAL A 43 5.49 0.41 -8.52
CA VAL A 43 4.94 0.03 -7.19
C VAL A 43 6.01 0.15 -6.10
N ALA A 44 7.20 -0.41 -6.32
CA ALA A 44 8.31 -0.36 -5.36
C ALA A 44 8.76 1.09 -5.11
N LEU A 45 8.90 1.90 -6.17
CA LEU A 45 9.29 3.31 -6.06
C LEU A 45 8.25 4.13 -5.29
N SER A 46 6.97 3.98 -5.64
CA SER A 46 5.88 4.70 -4.98
C SER A 46 5.78 4.37 -3.49
N ASN A 47 6.02 3.11 -3.12
CA ASN A 47 5.94 2.64 -1.73
C ASN A 47 7.30 2.70 -1.00
N ARG A 48 8.38 3.12 -1.69
CA ARG A 48 9.75 3.16 -1.15
C ARG A 48 10.18 1.81 -0.59
N LEU A 49 10.00 0.77 -1.39
CA LEU A 49 10.40 -0.59 -1.04
C LEU A 49 11.62 -1.02 -1.85
N PRO A 50 12.55 -1.74 -1.23
CA PRO A 50 13.71 -2.25 -1.94
C PRO A 50 13.30 -3.37 -2.88
N LEU A 51 13.77 -3.32 -4.11
CA LEU A 51 13.55 -4.32 -5.14
C LEU A 51 14.76 -4.32 -6.07
N LEU A 52 15.45 -5.44 -6.20
CA LEU A 52 16.51 -5.61 -7.20
C LEU A 52 15.93 -6.28 -8.44
N LEU A 53 16.00 -5.57 -9.57
CA LEU A 53 15.58 -6.03 -10.88
C LEU A 53 16.81 -6.28 -11.75
N LEU A 54 16.89 -7.47 -12.31
CA LEU A 54 17.97 -7.89 -13.23
C LEU A 54 17.37 -8.29 -14.59
N PRO A 55 16.83 -7.35 -15.37
CA PRO A 55 16.32 -7.65 -16.71
C PRO A 55 17.47 -7.95 -17.67
N GLY A 56 17.25 -8.91 -18.58
CA GLY A 56 18.10 -9.06 -19.75
C GLY A 56 18.05 -7.80 -20.62
N ASP A 57 19.19 -7.42 -21.23
CA ASP A 57 19.29 -6.25 -22.09
C ASP A 57 19.73 -6.59 -23.50
N VAL A 58 19.75 -5.61 -24.37
CA VAL A 58 20.24 -5.74 -25.75
C VAL A 58 21.70 -6.17 -25.79
N PHE A 59 22.17 -6.67 -26.95
CA PHE A 59 23.61 -6.97 -27.13
C PHE A 59 24.46 -5.71 -26.93
N ALA A 60 25.53 -5.83 -26.16
CA ALA A 60 26.53 -4.78 -26.00
C ALA A 60 27.45 -4.67 -27.21
N SER A 61 27.69 -5.79 -27.90
CA SER A 61 28.68 -5.91 -29.01
C SER A 61 28.13 -5.46 -30.37
N ARG A 62 26.80 -5.30 -30.52
CA ARG A 62 26.18 -4.92 -31.79
C ARG A 62 24.81 -4.27 -31.61
N PHE A 63 24.35 -3.54 -32.62
CA PHE A 63 23.00 -3.01 -32.68
C PHE A 63 21.95 -4.14 -32.73
N PRO A 64 20.78 -3.91 -32.11
CA PRO A 64 19.62 -4.78 -32.24
C PRO A 64 18.95 -4.60 -33.62
N ASP A 65 19.46 -5.18 -34.65
CA ASP A 65 19.06 -5.06 -36.07
C ASP A 65 18.28 -6.32 -36.54
N PRO A 66 16.99 -6.32 -36.53
CA PRO A 66 16.22 -6.49 -35.32
C PRO A 66 16.53 -7.84 -34.71
N VAL A 67 17.01 -7.85 -33.49
CA VAL A 67 17.28 -9.07 -32.72
C VAL A 67 16.02 -9.49 -31.97
N LEU A 68 15.81 -10.80 -31.85
CA LEU A 68 14.64 -11.33 -31.11
C LEU A 68 14.53 -10.70 -29.71
N GLN A 69 13.34 -10.25 -29.34
CA GLN A 69 13.04 -9.61 -28.05
C GLN A 69 13.75 -8.27 -27.81
N GLN A 70 14.29 -7.64 -28.85
CA GLN A 70 14.90 -6.33 -28.75
C GLN A 70 14.20 -5.34 -29.69
N VAL A 71 14.17 -4.08 -29.29
CA VAL A 71 13.56 -3.00 -30.04
C VAL A 71 14.66 -2.07 -30.56
N GLU A 72 14.69 -1.85 -31.86
CA GLU A 72 15.56 -0.87 -32.46
C GLU A 72 15.00 0.56 -32.30
N ASN A 73 15.87 1.52 -32.05
CA ASN A 73 15.51 2.93 -31.98
C ASN A 73 16.39 3.74 -32.94
N PHE A 74 15.85 4.04 -34.13
CA PHE A 74 16.57 4.79 -35.16
C PHE A 74 16.97 6.21 -34.75
N ASN A 75 16.20 6.83 -33.86
CA ASN A 75 16.45 8.21 -33.42
C ASN A 75 17.50 8.29 -32.30
N SER A 76 17.63 7.22 -31.51
CA SER A 76 18.55 7.15 -30.37
C SER A 76 19.06 5.70 -30.21
N PRO A 77 20.06 5.30 -31.01
CA PRO A 77 20.53 3.91 -31.04
C PRO A 77 21.10 3.37 -29.73
N VAL A 78 21.44 4.25 -28.77
CA VAL A 78 21.94 3.89 -27.44
C VAL A 78 20.80 3.63 -26.42
N GLU A 79 19.59 4.02 -26.77
CA GLU A 79 18.38 3.79 -25.96
C GLU A 79 17.68 2.52 -26.43
N ASN A 80 17.16 1.78 -25.48
CA ASN A 80 16.38 0.57 -25.75
C ASN A 80 15.18 0.46 -24.78
N GLN A 81 14.41 -0.63 -24.88
CA GLN A 81 13.21 -0.82 -24.08
C GLN A 81 13.47 -0.77 -22.56
N ASN A 82 14.66 -1.14 -22.08
CA ASN A 82 14.97 -1.12 -20.65
C ASN A 82 15.15 0.30 -20.09
N ASP A 83 15.32 1.32 -20.94
CA ASP A 83 15.35 2.70 -20.48
C ASP A 83 13.99 3.14 -19.86
N ALA A 84 12.91 2.38 -20.08
CA ALA A 84 11.64 2.55 -19.39
C ALA A 84 11.72 2.35 -17.86
N PHE A 85 12.76 1.68 -17.35
CA PHE A 85 12.99 1.56 -15.91
C PHE A 85 13.56 2.83 -15.28
N LYS A 86 14.21 3.72 -16.03
CA LYS A 86 14.84 4.93 -15.50
C LYS A 86 13.90 5.81 -14.66
N PRO A 87 12.70 6.18 -15.13
CA PRO A 87 11.78 7.02 -14.35
C PRO A 87 11.15 6.31 -13.15
N VAL A 88 11.22 4.98 -13.08
CA VAL A 88 10.60 4.17 -12.03
C VAL A 88 11.61 3.45 -11.13
N SER A 89 12.91 3.75 -11.26
CA SER A 89 13.98 3.22 -10.41
C SER A 89 14.71 4.32 -9.65
N ARG A 90 15.18 4.02 -8.45
CA ARG A 90 16.10 4.88 -7.70
C ARG A 90 17.52 4.78 -8.20
N PHE A 91 17.89 3.61 -8.67
CA PHE A 91 19.17 3.35 -9.30
C PHE A 91 18.94 2.58 -10.58
N PHE A 92 19.55 2.99 -11.67
CA PHE A 92 19.54 2.29 -12.95
C PHE A 92 20.97 2.23 -13.51
N ASP A 93 21.40 1.04 -13.87
CA ASP A 93 22.64 0.86 -14.61
C ASP A 93 22.49 -0.22 -15.68
N ARG A 94 23.40 -0.21 -16.66
CA ARG A 94 23.47 -1.17 -17.77
C ARG A 94 24.85 -1.78 -17.82
N ILE A 95 24.92 -3.10 -17.65
CA ILE A 95 26.15 -3.87 -17.68
C ILE A 95 26.44 -4.25 -19.13
N THR A 96 27.44 -3.60 -19.72
CA THR A 96 27.95 -3.85 -21.08
C THR A 96 29.33 -4.49 -21.08
N ARG A 97 29.92 -4.68 -19.90
CA ARG A 97 31.18 -5.40 -19.66
C ARG A 97 31.11 -6.08 -18.28
N PRO A 98 31.62 -7.32 -18.13
CA PRO A 98 31.49 -8.09 -16.88
C PRO A 98 31.95 -7.34 -15.62
N GLU A 99 33.06 -6.60 -15.69
CA GLU A 99 33.69 -5.93 -14.56
C GLU A 99 32.83 -4.79 -13.97
N GLN A 100 31.85 -4.25 -14.70
CA GLN A 100 30.99 -3.16 -14.23
C GLN A 100 30.14 -3.56 -13.01
N ILE A 101 29.80 -4.85 -12.87
CA ILE A 101 29.03 -5.34 -11.74
C ILE A 101 29.71 -5.08 -10.38
N LEU A 102 31.06 -5.01 -10.38
CA LEU A 102 31.84 -4.74 -9.17
C LEU A 102 31.52 -3.38 -8.53
N ASN A 103 31.03 -2.42 -9.33
CA ASN A 103 30.61 -1.10 -8.86
C ASN A 103 29.09 -0.98 -8.78
N SER A 104 28.36 -1.48 -9.78
CA SER A 104 26.91 -1.29 -9.88
C SER A 104 26.16 -2.00 -8.77
N LEU A 105 26.49 -3.25 -8.45
CA LEU A 105 25.77 -4.01 -7.43
C LEU A 105 25.93 -3.40 -6.02
N PRO A 106 27.13 -3.02 -5.55
CA PRO A 106 27.27 -2.32 -4.26
C PRO A 106 26.50 -1.01 -4.19
N GLN A 107 26.45 -0.21 -5.27
CA GLN A 107 25.68 1.04 -5.31
C GLN A 107 24.17 0.77 -5.25
N ALA A 108 23.67 -0.24 -5.98
CA ALA A 108 22.29 -0.68 -5.93
C ALA A 108 21.90 -1.10 -4.51
N ILE A 109 22.76 -1.88 -3.82
CA ILE A 109 22.55 -2.30 -2.43
C ILE A 109 22.48 -1.08 -1.51
N GLN A 110 23.38 -0.11 -1.64
CA GLN A 110 23.38 1.12 -0.82
C GLN A 110 22.05 1.90 -0.94
N ILE A 111 21.53 2.06 -2.15
CA ILE A 111 20.25 2.75 -2.38
C ILE A 111 19.09 1.97 -1.74
N MET A 112 19.05 0.66 -1.90
CA MET A 112 17.99 -0.17 -1.33
C MET A 112 18.00 -0.20 0.19
N LEU A 113 19.15 0.00 0.83
CA LEU A 113 19.33 0.02 2.28
C LEU A 113 19.17 1.43 2.89
N ASP A 114 19.20 2.49 2.08
CA ASP A 114 19.07 3.84 2.60
C ASP A 114 17.64 4.10 3.10
N PRO A 115 17.45 4.49 4.36
CA PRO A 115 16.10 4.72 4.92
C PRO A 115 15.35 5.88 4.27
N ALA A 116 16.06 6.85 3.67
CA ALA A 116 15.49 8.03 3.01
C ALA A 116 15.22 7.78 1.53
N ASP A 117 16.18 7.17 0.81
CA ASP A 117 16.17 7.01 -0.64
C ASP A 117 15.80 5.60 -1.09
N CYS A 118 15.38 4.72 -0.16
CA CYS A 118 14.97 3.35 -0.46
C CYS A 118 13.98 3.28 -1.63
N GLY A 119 14.25 2.34 -2.53
CA GLY A 119 13.41 2.09 -3.70
C GLY A 119 14.02 1.01 -4.59
N PRO A 120 13.46 0.77 -5.77
CA PRO A 120 13.94 -0.24 -6.70
C PRO A 120 15.27 0.16 -7.31
N ALA A 121 16.15 -0.83 -7.47
CA ALA A 121 17.37 -0.75 -8.23
C ALA A 121 17.27 -1.69 -9.44
N THR A 122 17.55 -1.18 -10.62
CA THR A 122 17.55 -1.95 -11.87
C THR A 122 18.95 -2.00 -12.43
N ILE A 123 19.46 -3.22 -12.63
CA ILE A 123 20.74 -3.47 -13.30
C ILE A 123 20.43 -4.33 -14.54
N ALA A 124 20.35 -3.70 -15.68
CA ALA A 124 20.11 -4.36 -16.95
C ALA A 124 21.41 -5.03 -17.44
N ILE A 125 21.37 -6.32 -17.77
CA ILE A 125 22.57 -7.07 -18.12
C ILE A 125 22.49 -7.50 -19.59
N SER A 126 23.43 -6.98 -20.41
CA SER A 126 23.46 -7.28 -21.84
C SER A 126 23.61 -8.79 -22.11
N GLN A 127 22.83 -9.26 -23.07
CA GLN A 127 22.63 -10.70 -23.31
C GLN A 127 23.96 -11.43 -23.63
N ASP A 128 24.82 -10.82 -24.41
CA ASP A 128 26.16 -11.37 -24.77
C ASP A 128 27.14 -11.31 -23.60
N VAL A 129 27.07 -10.25 -22.78
CA VAL A 129 27.95 -10.07 -21.61
C VAL A 129 27.72 -11.13 -20.54
N GLN A 130 26.51 -11.69 -20.44
CA GLN A 130 26.22 -12.79 -19.50
C GLN A 130 27.05 -14.07 -19.80
N GLY A 131 27.55 -14.22 -21.00
CA GLY A 131 28.41 -15.33 -21.41
C GLY A 131 29.92 -15.03 -21.35
N GLU A 132 30.30 -13.79 -21.02
CA GLU A 132 31.71 -13.40 -20.95
C GLU A 132 32.37 -13.81 -19.63
N SER A 133 33.67 -14.11 -19.70
CA SER A 133 34.48 -14.47 -18.53
C SER A 133 35.27 -13.26 -18.02
N PHE A 134 35.39 -13.14 -16.71
CA PHE A 134 36.21 -12.12 -16.06
C PHE A 134 36.83 -12.66 -14.76
N ASN A 135 38.03 -12.21 -14.41
CA ASN A 135 38.68 -12.59 -13.15
C ASN A 135 38.19 -11.70 -12.03
N TYR A 136 37.08 -12.10 -11.39
CA TYR A 136 36.55 -11.38 -10.26
C TYR A 136 37.44 -11.51 -9.02
N PRO A 137 37.68 -10.41 -8.27
CA PRO A 137 38.36 -10.49 -6.98
C PRO A 137 37.57 -11.37 -6.00
N GLU A 138 38.23 -12.28 -5.28
CA GLU A 138 37.58 -13.15 -4.28
C GLU A 138 36.82 -12.33 -3.22
N ALA A 139 37.39 -11.20 -2.82
CA ALA A 139 36.75 -10.26 -1.88
C ALA A 139 35.38 -9.73 -2.32
N PHE A 140 35.03 -9.81 -3.59
CA PHE A 140 33.69 -9.45 -4.08
C PHE A 140 32.62 -10.44 -3.61
N PHE A 141 32.99 -11.69 -3.39
CA PHE A 141 32.08 -12.76 -2.97
C PHE A 141 32.08 -13.00 -1.46
N GLU A 142 32.87 -12.24 -0.70
CA GLU A 142 32.87 -12.33 0.75
C GLU A 142 31.52 -11.86 1.33
N GLU A 143 31.04 -12.57 2.36
CA GLU A 143 29.84 -12.18 3.10
C GLU A 143 30.06 -10.80 3.76
N ARG A 144 29.08 -9.91 3.60
CA ARG A 144 29.11 -8.57 4.17
C ARG A 144 27.85 -8.31 4.97
N ILE A 145 28.02 -7.81 6.17
CA ILE A 145 26.92 -7.33 7.01
C ILE A 145 26.68 -5.85 6.66
N HIS A 146 25.48 -5.54 6.23
CA HIS A 146 25.04 -4.17 5.94
C HIS A 146 24.19 -3.65 7.11
N GLU A 147 24.68 -2.66 7.82
CA GLU A 147 23.92 -2.00 8.86
C GLU A 147 23.04 -0.88 8.26
N ILE A 148 21.74 -0.93 8.57
CA ILE A 148 20.82 0.16 8.21
C ILE A 148 21.00 1.28 9.22
N ARG A 149 21.54 2.41 8.76
CA ARG A 149 21.80 3.58 9.61
C ARG A 149 20.52 4.20 10.15
N ARG A 150 20.56 4.69 11.39
CA ARG A 150 19.51 5.52 11.98
C ARG A 150 19.94 6.98 11.97
N ILE A 151 19.15 7.82 11.29
CA ILE A 151 19.41 9.26 11.17
C ILE A 151 18.99 9.94 12.47
N HIS A 152 19.92 10.64 13.13
CA HIS A 152 19.64 11.46 14.30
C HIS A 152 19.17 12.85 13.88
N PRO A 153 18.18 13.45 14.58
CA PRO A 153 17.68 14.78 14.23
C PRO A 153 18.65 15.88 14.67
N ASP A 154 18.57 17.01 13.99
CA ASP A 154 19.18 18.26 14.45
C ASP A 154 18.47 18.72 15.74
N PRO A 155 19.22 19.04 16.83
CA PRO A 155 18.63 19.51 18.09
C PRO A 155 17.74 20.75 17.94
N ASN A 156 18.05 21.66 17.03
CA ASN A 156 17.23 22.85 16.77
C ASN A 156 15.89 22.48 16.13
N GLN A 157 15.88 21.50 15.21
CA GLN A 157 14.63 20.99 14.63
C GLN A 157 13.73 20.38 15.71
N VAL A 158 14.30 19.58 16.61
CA VAL A 158 13.58 18.98 17.74
C VAL A 158 13.02 20.06 18.67
N LYS A 159 13.82 21.08 19.02
CA LYS A 159 13.39 22.19 19.87
C LYS A 159 12.21 22.95 19.26
N VAL A 160 12.32 23.36 17.99
CA VAL A 160 11.25 24.10 17.30
C VAL A 160 9.96 23.27 17.23
N ALA A 161 10.06 21.97 16.94
CA ALA A 161 8.91 21.09 16.92
C ALA A 161 8.27 20.91 18.31
N ALA A 162 9.09 20.76 19.37
CA ALA A 162 8.61 20.66 20.73
C ALA A 162 7.89 21.95 21.18
N ASP A 163 8.43 23.12 20.84
CA ASP A 163 7.80 24.40 21.16
C ASP A 163 6.43 24.56 20.46
N LYS A 164 6.30 24.10 19.20
CA LYS A 164 5.02 24.08 18.49
C LYS A 164 4.02 23.14 19.14
N LEU A 165 4.42 21.92 19.50
CA LEU A 165 3.57 20.96 20.19
C LEU A 165 3.08 21.50 21.53
N LYS A 166 3.96 22.13 22.33
CA LYS A 166 3.61 22.75 23.63
C LYS A 166 2.55 23.84 23.51
N ASN A 167 2.46 24.51 22.38
CA ASN A 167 1.47 25.56 22.10
C ASN A 167 0.17 25.02 21.49
N SER A 168 0.16 23.78 21.01
CA SER A 168 -1.03 23.15 20.41
C SER A 168 -2.05 22.77 21.49
N LYS A 169 -3.34 22.90 21.14
CA LYS A 169 -4.48 22.52 21.98
C LYS A 169 -5.17 21.25 21.48
N GLN A 170 -5.02 20.92 20.21
CA GLN A 170 -5.69 19.83 19.52
C GLN A 170 -4.74 19.04 18.63
N PRO A 171 -3.58 18.57 19.15
CA PRO A 171 -2.61 17.86 18.32
C PRO A 171 -3.08 16.46 17.97
N ILE A 172 -2.73 15.98 16.75
CA ILE A 172 -2.84 14.57 16.34
C ILE A 172 -1.51 14.05 15.84
N ILE A 173 -1.30 12.75 15.95
CA ILE A 173 -0.21 12.04 15.26
C ILE A 173 -0.78 11.38 14.01
N ILE A 174 -0.06 11.47 12.89
CA ILE A 174 -0.35 10.73 11.66
C ILE A 174 0.82 9.76 11.44
N SER A 175 0.62 8.49 11.79
CA SER A 175 1.65 7.45 11.62
C SER A 175 1.62 6.86 10.21
N GLY A 176 2.79 6.75 9.59
CA GLY A 176 2.98 6.10 8.29
C GLY A 176 3.85 4.84 8.38
N GLY A 177 4.08 4.18 7.24
CA GLY A 177 4.88 2.96 7.14
C GLY A 177 6.33 3.09 7.66
N GLY A 178 6.87 4.32 7.70
CA GLY A 178 8.20 4.58 8.26
C GLY A 178 8.34 4.20 9.74
N VAL A 179 7.23 4.18 10.49
CA VAL A 179 7.23 3.69 11.89
C VAL A 179 7.57 2.19 11.94
N LEU A 180 6.95 1.37 11.06
CA LEU A 180 7.24 -0.06 10.94
C LEU A 180 8.69 -0.32 10.49
N TYR A 181 9.17 0.46 9.50
CA TYR A 181 10.53 0.28 8.99
C TYR A 181 11.61 0.73 9.97
N SER A 182 11.29 1.66 10.86
CA SER A 182 12.17 2.09 11.96
C SER A 182 12.05 1.21 13.21
N GLU A 183 11.12 0.25 13.24
CA GLU A 183 10.80 -0.54 14.44
C GLU A 183 10.48 0.37 15.64
N ALA A 184 9.65 1.38 15.39
CA ALA A 184 9.33 2.46 16.35
C ALA A 184 7.92 2.34 16.94
N GLU A 185 7.27 1.17 16.83
CA GLU A 185 5.88 0.97 17.28
C GLU A 185 5.73 1.17 18.79
N LYS A 186 6.70 0.66 19.57
CA LYS A 186 6.74 0.83 21.02
C LYS A 186 6.96 2.28 21.40
N GLU A 187 7.88 2.96 20.72
CA GLU A 187 8.14 4.38 20.91
C GLU A 187 6.92 5.23 20.57
N LEU A 188 6.21 4.91 19.48
CA LEU A 188 4.97 5.60 19.10
C LEU A 188 3.89 5.45 20.19
N SER A 189 3.62 4.24 20.66
CA SER A 189 2.64 3.97 21.73
C SER A 189 3.04 4.66 23.03
N ASN A 190 4.31 4.61 23.43
CA ASN A 190 4.80 5.29 24.64
C ASN A 190 4.71 6.81 24.51
N PHE A 191 5.07 7.37 23.36
CA PHE A 191 5.00 8.81 23.08
C PHE A 191 3.55 9.32 23.16
N SER A 192 2.62 8.63 22.49
CA SER A 192 1.20 9.02 22.50
C SER A 192 0.61 9.00 23.92
N LYS A 193 0.91 7.95 24.70
CA LYS A 193 0.46 7.82 26.09
C LYS A 193 1.07 8.88 27.01
N LYS A 194 2.39 9.09 26.91
CA LYS A 194 3.09 10.06 27.77
C LYS A 194 2.59 11.48 27.52
N HIS A 195 2.38 11.84 26.25
CA HIS A 195 2.03 13.19 25.85
C HIS A 195 0.53 13.40 25.57
N ASN A 196 -0.30 12.37 25.80
CA ASN A 196 -1.77 12.41 25.66
C ASN A 196 -2.23 12.83 24.24
N ILE A 197 -1.57 12.33 23.19
CA ILE A 197 -1.86 12.71 21.81
C ILE A 197 -2.51 11.53 21.07
N PRO A 198 -3.73 11.68 20.49
CA PRO A 198 -4.36 10.63 19.69
C PRO A 198 -3.59 10.34 18.39
N VAL A 199 -3.58 9.08 17.97
CA VAL A 199 -2.84 8.59 16.80
C VAL A 199 -3.81 8.13 15.72
N THR A 200 -3.64 8.68 14.53
CA THR A 200 -4.26 8.21 13.29
C THR A 200 -3.21 7.54 12.42
N ALA A 201 -3.62 6.67 11.52
CA ALA A 201 -2.69 5.97 10.63
C ALA A 201 -3.03 6.21 9.16
N THR A 202 -2.00 6.41 8.33
CA THR A 202 -2.18 6.29 6.88
C THR A 202 -2.45 4.83 6.51
N ALA A 203 -2.98 4.54 5.34
CA ALA A 203 -3.18 3.16 4.88
C ALA A 203 -1.91 2.30 5.04
N MET A 204 -0.72 2.89 4.76
CA MET A 204 0.58 2.22 4.94
C MET A 204 1.08 2.18 6.39
N GLY A 205 0.44 2.92 7.28
CA GLY A 205 0.75 2.97 8.72
C GLY A 205 -0.19 2.12 9.59
N ILE A 206 -1.24 1.54 9.00
CA ILE A 206 -2.09 0.58 9.71
C ILE A 206 -1.23 -0.63 10.10
N GLY A 207 -1.37 -1.08 11.35
CA GLY A 207 -0.50 -2.12 11.92
C GLY A 207 0.73 -1.59 12.65
N CYS A 208 0.97 -0.25 12.70
CA CYS A 208 1.93 0.36 13.63
C CYS A 208 1.45 0.35 15.09
N MET A 209 0.15 0.29 15.27
CA MET A 209 -0.52 0.13 16.57
C MET A 209 -1.62 -0.92 16.45
N THR A 210 -1.91 -1.60 17.54
CA THR A 210 -3.02 -2.57 17.58
C THR A 210 -4.34 -1.88 17.92
N LYS A 211 -5.44 -2.57 17.62
CA LYS A 211 -6.79 -2.10 17.97
C LYS A 211 -7.00 -1.86 19.47
N ASP A 212 -6.21 -2.53 20.31
CA ASP A 212 -6.36 -2.46 21.76
C ASP A 212 -5.60 -1.27 22.37
N ASP A 213 -4.76 -0.57 21.59
CA ASP A 213 -4.12 0.66 22.07
C ASP A 213 -5.16 1.80 22.16
N PRO A 214 -5.38 2.37 23.35
CA PRO A 214 -6.43 3.38 23.56
C PRO A 214 -6.16 4.69 22.82
N TYR A 215 -4.93 4.94 22.38
CA TYR A 215 -4.58 6.14 21.61
C TYR A 215 -4.74 5.98 20.10
N TYR A 216 -4.90 4.76 19.60
CA TYR A 216 -5.16 4.51 18.18
C TYR A 216 -6.62 4.83 17.82
N ILE A 217 -6.84 5.80 16.94
CA ILE A 217 -8.18 6.30 16.59
C ILE A 217 -8.69 5.73 15.26
N GLY A 218 -7.79 5.27 14.39
CA GLY A 218 -8.14 4.68 13.11
C GLY A 218 -7.36 5.23 11.93
N GLY A 219 -7.73 4.78 10.74
CA GLY A 219 -7.14 5.23 9.47
C GLY A 219 -7.63 6.63 9.08
N ILE A 220 -6.73 7.47 8.51
CA ILE A 220 -7.03 8.83 8.04
C ILE A 220 -7.05 8.90 6.51
N GLY A 221 -7.85 9.81 5.95
CA GLY A 221 -7.85 10.19 4.55
C GLY A 221 -8.97 9.58 3.72
N GLY A 222 -8.78 9.51 2.41
CA GLY A 222 -9.79 9.09 1.43
C GLY A 222 -10.29 7.66 1.58
N LEU A 223 -9.51 6.76 2.22
CA LEU A 223 -9.94 5.41 2.64
C LEU A 223 -10.13 5.32 4.15
N GLY A 224 -9.99 6.45 4.84
CA GLY A 224 -9.96 6.51 6.29
C GLY A 224 -11.32 6.34 6.94
N GLU A 225 -11.27 6.41 8.25
CA GLU A 225 -12.40 6.28 9.16
C GLU A 225 -12.95 7.66 9.52
N LYS A 226 -14.25 7.75 9.72
CA LYS A 226 -14.91 9.01 10.07
C LYS A 226 -14.36 9.61 11.37
N SER A 227 -14.02 8.77 12.36
CA SER A 227 -13.38 9.19 13.61
C SER A 227 -12.08 9.97 13.38
N ALA A 228 -11.14 9.40 12.62
CA ALA A 228 -9.87 10.03 12.30
C ALA A 228 -10.03 11.27 11.41
N ASN A 229 -10.94 11.21 10.42
CA ASN A 229 -11.20 12.32 9.53
C ASN A 229 -11.91 13.48 10.24
N ASN A 230 -12.81 13.24 11.19
CA ASN A 230 -13.42 14.29 12.00
C ASN A 230 -12.40 15.01 12.88
N LEU A 231 -11.50 14.26 13.54
CA LEU A 231 -10.44 14.87 14.34
C LEU A 231 -9.48 15.71 13.49
N SER A 232 -9.14 15.24 12.29
CA SER A 232 -8.23 15.98 11.41
C SER A 232 -8.78 17.33 10.94
N LYS A 233 -10.12 17.50 10.86
CA LYS A 233 -10.74 18.78 10.52
C LYS A 233 -10.52 19.84 11.60
N GLU A 234 -10.49 19.43 12.84
CA GLU A 234 -10.40 20.33 13.99
C GLU A 234 -8.98 20.49 14.55
N THR A 235 -8.06 19.61 14.13
CA THR A 235 -6.69 19.66 14.66
C THR A 235 -6.00 20.98 14.33
N ASP A 236 -5.30 21.54 15.31
CA ASP A 236 -4.46 22.73 15.14
C ASP A 236 -2.98 22.36 14.84
N LEU A 237 -2.60 21.09 15.09
CA LEU A 237 -1.28 20.58 14.75
C LEU A 237 -1.29 19.09 14.43
N ALA A 238 -0.76 18.72 13.27
CA ALA A 238 -0.46 17.33 12.92
C ALA A 238 1.04 17.05 13.04
N LEU A 239 1.39 16.02 13.82
CA LEU A 239 2.73 15.41 13.84
C LEU A 239 2.74 14.20 12.91
N ALA A 240 3.21 14.39 11.69
CA ALA A 240 3.33 13.35 10.69
C ALA A 240 4.63 12.56 10.87
N ILE A 241 4.55 11.25 11.08
CA ILE A 241 5.70 10.40 11.41
C ILE A 241 5.86 9.30 10.36
N GLY A 242 7.00 9.28 9.65
CA GLY A 242 7.31 8.24 8.67
C GLY A 242 6.31 8.14 7.53
N THR A 243 5.68 9.24 7.16
CA THR A 243 4.75 9.35 6.04
C THR A 243 5.15 10.47 5.08
N LYS A 244 4.84 10.30 3.81
CA LYS A 244 5.03 11.33 2.79
C LYS A 244 3.80 12.23 2.61
N LEU A 245 2.72 12.01 3.38
CA LEU A 245 1.45 12.73 3.29
C LEU A 245 0.93 12.80 1.84
N ALA A 246 0.68 11.62 1.26
CA ALA A 246 0.10 11.52 -0.07
C ALA A 246 -1.30 12.16 -0.11
N ASP A 247 -1.74 12.53 -1.30
CA ASP A 247 -3.01 13.21 -1.57
C ASP A 247 -4.20 12.54 -0.87
N PHE A 248 -4.33 11.22 -0.98
CA PHE A 248 -5.38 10.45 -0.31
C PHE A 248 -5.35 10.53 1.21
N THR A 249 -4.15 10.60 1.81
CA THR A 249 -4.00 10.70 3.27
C THR A 249 -4.54 12.03 3.82
N THR A 250 -4.40 13.10 3.04
CA THR A 250 -4.78 14.45 3.45
C THR A 250 -6.19 14.85 3.01
N GLY A 251 -6.90 13.94 2.32
CA GLY A 251 -8.17 14.29 1.71
C GLY A 251 -7.99 15.42 0.69
N SER A 252 -6.98 15.31 -0.17
CA SER A 252 -6.56 16.38 -1.09
C SER A 252 -6.37 17.73 -0.38
N TRP A 253 -5.83 17.69 0.83
CA TRP A 253 -5.64 18.83 1.73
C TRP A 253 -6.92 19.57 2.17
N ALA A 254 -8.09 18.95 2.00
CA ALA A 254 -9.37 19.46 2.50
C ALA A 254 -9.70 18.97 3.92
N ASN A 255 -8.89 18.07 4.48
CA ASN A 255 -9.15 17.48 5.80
C ASN A 255 -8.72 18.35 6.98
N PHE A 256 -7.88 19.37 6.77
CA PHE A 256 -7.35 20.23 7.84
C PHE A 256 -7.97 21.62 7.74
N GLU A 257 -9.17 21.76 8.34
CA GLU A 257 -10.01 22.96 8.19
C GLU A 257 -9.65 24.08 9.19
N SER A 258 -8.82 23.82 10.20
CA SER A 258 -8.43 24.83 11.20
C SER A 258 -7.57 25.94 10.58
N ASP A 259 -7.93 27.20 10.78
CA ASP A 259 -7.17 28.38 10.29
C ASP A 259 -5.73 28.43 10.84
N ASN A 260 -5.54 27.91 12.05
CA ASN A 260 -4.26 27.90 12.75
C ASN A 260 -3.49 26.58 12.61
N PHE A 261 -3.89 25.72 11.68
CA PHE A 261 -3.25 24.42 11.49
C PHE A 261 -1.75 24.54 11.21
N GLN A 262 -0.98 23.74 11.91
CA GLN A 262 0.47 23.60 11.73
C GLN A 262 0.81 22.14 11.44
N LEU A 263 1.86 21.96 10.65
CA LEU A 263 2.40 20.64 10.33
C LEU A 263 3.82 20.51 10.86
N VAL A 264 4.07 19.44 11.60
CA VAL A 264 5.41 18.97 11.96
C VAL A 264 5.62 17.64 11.24
N SER A 265 6.71 17.49 10.51
CA SER A 265 7.00 16.25 9.77
C SER A 265 8.30 15.62 10.23
N LEU A 266 8.22 14.42 10.81
CA LEU A 266 9.33 13.58 11.23
C LEU A 266 9.50 12.46 10.20
N ASN A 267 10.58 12.50 9.44
CA ASN A 267 10.84 11.51 8.38
C ASN A 267 12.36 11.39 8.16
N ALA A 268 12.81 10.20 7.77
CA ALA A 268 14.18 9.98 7.35
C ALA A 268 14.52 10.74 6.06
N ALA A 269 13.55 10.90 5.15
CA ALA A 269 13.72 11.61 3.90
C ALA A 269 13.56 13.13 4.08
N ARG A 270 14.64 13.88 3.92
CA ARG A 270 14.64 15.35 3.96
C ARG A 270 13.59 15.97 3.03
N PHE A 271 13.43 15.42 1.83
CA PHE A 271 12.44 15.91 0.86
C PHE A 271 11.01 15.87 1.42
N ASP A 272 10.63 14.79 2.12
CA ASP A 272 9.28 14.67 2.70
C ASP A 272 9.06 15.56 3.90
N THR A 273 10.10 15.84 4.69
CA THR A 273 9.99 16.74 5.84
C THR A 273 9.84 18.20 5.44
N ALA A 274 10.28 18.56 4.21
CA ALA A 274 10.24 19.93 3.71
C ALA A 274 8.96 20.27 2.93
N LYS A 275 8.13 19.28 2.60
CA LYS A 275 6.87 19.51 1.87
C LYS A 275 5.84 20.23 2.74
N HIS A 276 4.88 20.86 2.06
CA HIS A 276 3.65 21.36 2.65
C HIS A 276 3.87 22.38 3.78
N LEU A 277 4.95 23.17 3.69
CA LEU A 277 5.34 24.16 4.70
C LEU A 277 5.52 23.55 6.10
N ALA A 278 5.85 22.28 6.16
CA ALA A 278 6.04 21.58 7.43
C ALA A 278 7.27 22.05 8.19
N THR A 279 7.20 22.01 9.52
CA THR A 279 8.38 22.10 10.39
C THR A 279 9.09 20.76 10.34
N PRO A 280 10.35 20.72 9.84
CA PRO A 280 11.02 19.45 9.62
C PRO A 280 11.67 18.89 10.89
N ILE A 281 11.62 17.56 11.03
CA ILE A 281 12.53 16.76 11.86
C ILE A 281 13.09 15.66 10.95
N VAL A 282 14.29 15.86 10.42
CA VAL A 282 14.93 14.85 9.57
C VAL A 282 15.56 13.79 10.45
N SER A 283 14.88 12.66 10.62
CA SER A 283 15.28 11.60 11.55
C SER A 283 14.66 10.25 11.23
N ASP A 284 15.30 9.17 11.68
CA ASP A 284 14.67 7.91 11.95
C ASP A 284 13.51 8.08 12.94
N ALA A 285 12.38 7.38 12.72
CA ALA A 285 11.18 7.59 13.55
C ALA A 285 11.41 7.22 15.02
N LYS A 286 12.19 6.16 15.30
CA LYS A 286 12.49 5.72 16.67
C LYS A 286 13.30 6.77 17.42
N ILE A 287 14.40 7.21 16.84
CA ILE A 287 15.29 8.21 17.45
C ILE A 287 14.58 9.56 17.56
N GLY A 288 13.87 9.98 16.52
CA GLY A 288 13.14 11.25 16.52
C GLY A 288 12.06 11.31 17.60
N LEU A 289 11.29 10.24 17.80
CA LEU A 289 10.28 10.17 18.87
C LEU A 289 10.92 10.21 20.27
N GLN A 290 12.03 9.53 20.48
CA GLN A 290 12.75 9.55 21.76
C GLN A 290 13.22 10.97 22.09
N GLN A 291 13.93 11.62 21.18
CA GLN A 291 14.46 12.97 21.41
C GLN A 291 13.36 14.04 21.52
N LEU A 292 12.28 13.91 20.72
CA LEU A 292 11.13 14.81 20.84
C LEU A 292 10.42 14.64 22.18
N SER A 293 10.28 13.40 22.67
CA SER A 293 9.71 13.13 24.00
C SER A 293 10.56 13.71 25.14
N GLU A 294 11.89 13.64 25.03
CA GLU A 294 12.81 14.28 25.98
C GLU A 294 12.64 15.80 25.99
N ALA A 295 12.55 16.44 24.80
CA ALA A 295 12.38 17.89 24.67
C ALA A 295 11.01 18.37 25.17
N LEU A 296 9.97 17.55 25.07
CA LEU A 296 8.64 17.84 25.61
C LEU A 296 8.58 17.72 27.15
N GLY A 297 9.42 16.86 27.76
CA GLY A 297 9.41 16.61 29.19
C GLY A 297 8.10 16.00 29.67
N ASP A 298 7.45 16.64 30.63
CA ASP A 298 6.16 16.21 31.21
C ASP A 298 4.94 16.86 30.57
N TRP A 299 5.14 17.61 29.46
CA TRP A 299 4.04 18.24 28.74
C TRP A 299 3.04 17.18 28.21
N LYS A 300 1.76 17.51 28.29
CA LYS A 300 0.67 16.69 27.77
C LYS A 300 -0.32 17.58 27.01
N ALA A 301 -0.89 17.04 25.95
CA ALA A 301 -2.02 17.66 25.29
C ALA A 301 -3.24 17.71 26.23
N PRO A 302 -4.19 18.67 26.02
CA PRO A 302 -5.37 18.80 26.85
C PRO A 302 -6.23 17.51 26.87
N ASP A 303 -6.67 17.09 28.06
CA ASP A 303 -7.42 15.84 28.24
C ASP A 303 -8.76 15.85 27.51
N ASN A 304 -9.44 17.00 27.46
CA ASN A 304 -10.70 17.12 26.74
C ASN A 304 -10.58 16.80 25.25
N TRP A 305 -9.40 17.03 24.64
CA TRP A 305 -9.14 16.66 23.25
C TRP A 305 -9.02 15.14 23.09
N TYR A 306 -8.28 14.50 23.98
CA TYR A 306 -8.18 13.04 24.01
C TYR A 306 -9.56 12.38 24.26
N GLN A 307 -10.35 12.90 25.21
CA GLN A 307 -11.70 12.37 25.48
C GLN A 307 -12.63 12.49 24.25
N LYS A 308 -12.51 13.59 23.51
CA LYS A 308 -13.21 13.73 22.22
C LYS A 308 -12.78 12.64 21.24
N ALA A 309 -11.49 12.39 21.10
CA ALA A 309 -10.95 11.37 20.20
C ALA A 309 -11.48 9.97 20.53
N ILE A 310 -11.53 9.60 21.82
CA ILE A 310 -12.11 8.33 22.27
C ILE A 310 -13.60 8.23 21.94
N LYS A 311 -14.35 9.32 22.11
CA LYS A 311 -15.77 9.35 21.77
C LYS A 311 -15.98 9.14 20.26
N GLU A 312 -15.29 9.88 19.42
CA GLU A 312 -15.35 9.73 17.95
C GLU A 312 -15.02 8.30 17.52
N ARG A 313 -13.97 7.71 18.12
CA ARG A 313 -13.61 6.32 17.88
C ARG A 313 -14.74 5.36 18.26
N ALA A 314 -15.27 5.47 19.47
CA ALA A 314 -16.32 4.56 19.98
C ALA A 314 -17.60 4.62 19.12
N GLU A 315 -18.00 5.83 18.72
CA GLU A 315 -19.16 6.03 17.84
C GLU A 315 -18.95 5.38 16.46
N TRP A 316 -17.75 5.55 15.89
CA TRP A 316 -17.43 4.97 14.61
C TRP A 316 -17.28 3.44 14.67
N GLU A 317 -16.63 2.90 15.69
CA GLU A 317 -16.51 1.45 15.89
C GLU A 317 -17.89 0.79 16.04
N ALA A 318 -18.82 1.40 16.77
CA ALA A 318 -20.19 0.91 16.89
C ALA A 318 -20.93 0.89 15.53
N HIS A 319 -20.71 1.92 14.70
CA HIS A 319 -21.26 1.98 13.35
C HIS A 319 -20.68 0.87 12.47
N VAL A 320 -19.35 0.72 12.43
CA VAL A 320 -18.68 -0.33 11.64
C VAL A 320 -19.11 -1.72 12.09
N GLN A 321 -19.20 -1.96 13.41
CA GLN A 321 -19.65 -3.24 13.95
C GLN A 321 -21.06 -3.61 13.47
N LYS A 322 -21.95 -2.62 13.36
CA LYS A 322 -23.30 -2.84 12.83
C LYS A 322 -23.28 -3.16 11.34
N GLN A 323 -22.47 -2.44 10.55
CA GLN A 323 -22.40 -2.59 9.09
C GLN A 323 -21.59 -3.81 8.63
N SER A 324 -20.73 -4.35 9.48
CA SER A 324 -19.92 -5.54 9.19
C SER A 324 -20.39 -6.79 9.95
N GLY A 325 -21.52 -6.69 10.66
CA GLY A 325 -22.12 -7.77 11.44
C GLY A 325 -22.66 -8.90 10.55
N PRO A 326 -23.18 -9.98 11.17
CA PRO A 326 -23.90 -11.02 10.43
C PRO A 326 -25.10 -10.45 9.68
N THR A 327 -25.33 -10.93 8.46
CA THR A 327 -26.46 -10.51 7.63
C THR A 327 -27.07 -11.69 6.88
N ASN A 328 -28.36 -11.58 6.56
CA ASN A 328 -29.09 -12.53 5.72
C ASN A 328 -29.29 -12.00 4.28
N GLN A 329 -28.60 -10.92 3.90
CA GLN A 329 -28.65 -10.41 2.53
C GLN A 329 -28.10 -11.46 1.57
N GLU A 330 -28.74 -11.63 0.41
CA GLU A 330 -28.32 -12.55 -0.65
C GLU A 330 -26.99 -12.11 -1.27
N GLU A 331 -26.81 -10.80 -1.47
CA GLU A 331 -25.54 -10.18 -1.87
C GLU A 331 -25.08 -9.24 -0.73
N PRO A 332 -24.28 -9.72 0.23
CA PRO A 332 -23.80 -8.87 1.34
C PRO A 332 -22.83 -7.82 0.83
N SER A 333 -22.72 -6.69 1.56
CA SER A 333 -21.71 -5.69 1.24
C SER A 333 -20.29 -6.20 1.49
N TYR A 334 -19.29 -5.51 0.96
CA TYR A 334 -17.88 -5.79 1.28
C TYR A 334 -17.59 -5.76 2.78
N ALA A 335 -18.19 -4.79 3.51
CA ALA A 335 -18.04 -4.71 4.96
C ALA A 335 -18.52 -5.98 5.67
N HIS A 336 -19.65 -6.55 5.26
CA HIS A 336 -20.17 -7.81 5.80
C HIS A 336 -19.22 -8.98 5.51
N ALA A 337 -18.68 -9.08 4.28
CA ALA A 337 -17.75 -10.13 3.90
C ALA A 337 -16.43 -10.03 4.70
N VAL A 338 -15.83 -8.84 4.79
CA VAL A 338 -14.62 -8.61 5.59
C VAL A 338 -14.89 -8.91 7.06
N GLY A 339 -16.04 -8.46 7.60
CA GLY A 339 -16.45 -8.70 8.99
C GLY A 339 -16.61 -10.18 9.32
N ALA A 340 -17.17 -10.98 8.40
CA ALA A 340 -17.31 -12.43 8.57
C ALA A 340 -15.96 -13.12 8.77
N VAL A 341 -14.98 -12.80 7.93
CA VAL A 341 -13.62 -13.34 8.04
C VAL A 341 -12.92 -12.82 9.30
N TYR A 342 -12.99 -11.50 9.56
CA TYR A 342 -12.32 -10.87 10.69
C TYR A 342 -12.76 -11.42 12.06
N ARG A 343 -14.05 -11.75 12.21
CA ARG A 343 -14.56 -12.39 13.45
C ARG A 343 -13.90 -13.73 13.77
N ASN A 344 -13.43 -14.44 12.73
CA ASN A 344 -12.83 -15.77 12.84
C ASN A 344 -11.30 -15.75 12.65
N ALA A 345 -10.71 -14.58 12.40
CA ALA A 345 -9.28 -14.43 12.19
C ALA A 345 -8.49 -14.46 13.49
N ASP A 346 -7.35 -15.15 13.47
CA ASP A 346 -6.39 -15.14 14.57
C ASP A 346 -5.61 -13.80 14.62
N PRO A 347 -5.05 -13.45 15.79
CA PRO A 347 -4.23 -12.24 15.90
C PRO A 347 -3.03 -12.20 14.94
N SER A 348 -2.49 -13.35 14.56
CA SER A 348 -1.33 -13.51 13.69
C SER A 348 -1.68 -13.56 12.21
N ASP A 349 -2.97 -13.63 11.82
CA ASP A 349 -3.36 -13.65 10.41
C ASP A 349 -2.98 -12.32 9.73
N ILE A 350 -2.29 -12.40 8.61
CA ILE A 350 -1.86 -11.23 7.85
C ILE A 350 -2.88 -10.97 6.75
N VAL A 351 -3.59 -9.85 6.83
CA VAL A 351 -4.51 -9.43 5.78
C VAL A 351 -3.77 -8.70 4.67
N VAL A 352 -4.11 -9.01 3.42
CA VAL A 352 -3.55 -8.39 2.22
C VAL A 352 -4.67 -7.87 1.33
N THR A 353 -4.56 -6.63 0.91
CA THR A 353 -5.45 -6.00 -0.07
C THR A 353 -4.68 -4.92 -0.84
N ALA A 354 -5.18 -4.45 -1.98
CA ALA A 354 -4.49 -3.41 -2.74
C ALA A 354 -5.46 -2.40 -3.35
N ALA A 355 -5.97 -2.67 -4.52
CA ALA A 355 -6.71 -1.70 -5.32
C ALA A 355 -8.23 -1.88 -5.25
N GLY A 356 -8.95 -0.91 -5.78
CA GLY A 356 -10.41 -0.95 -5.88
C GLY A 356 -11.12 -0.42 -4.64
N GLY A 357 -12.42 -0.71 -4.53
CA GLY A 357 -13.25 -0.26 -3.41
C GLY A 357 -13.08 -1.10 -2.15
N LEU A 358 -12.73 -2.37 -2.31
CA LEU A 358 -12.60 -3.33 -1.21
C LEU A 358 -11.51 -2.93 -0.21
N VAL A 359 -10.43 -2.31 -0.66
CA VAL A 359 -9.36 -1.83 0.23
C VAL A 359 -9.88 -0.82 1.26
N GLY A 360 -10.82 0.05 0.89
CA GLY A 360 -11.45 0.99 1.83
C GLY A 360 -12.22 0.27 2.95
N GLU A 361 -12.94 -0.77 2.58
CA GLU A 361 -13.69 -1.59 3.54
C GLU A 361 -12.74 -2.38 4.47
N VAL A 362 -11.67 -2.95 3.92
CA VAL A 362 -10.66 -3.67 4.73
C VAL A 362 -9.98 -2.71 5.70
N VAL A 363 -9.62 -1.50 5.29
CA VAL A 363 -9.03 -0.46 6.18
C VAL A 363 -9.96 -0.13 7.35
N GLN A 364 -11.27 -0.05 7.09
CA GLN A 364 -12.25 0.36 8.09
C GLN A 364 -12.72 -0.78 9.00
N VAL A 365 -12.79 -2.01 8.50
CA VAL A 365 -13.32 -3.17 9.23
C VAL A 365 -12.23 -4.00 9.89
N TRP A 366 -11.10 -4.23 9.21
CA TRP A 366 -10.02 -5.06 9.71
C TRP A 366 -9.09 -4.27 10.63
N LYS A 367 -9.26 -4.47 11.93
CA LYS A 367 -8.41 -3.83 12.93
C LYS A 367 -7.29 -4.77 13.35
N PRO A 368 -6.01 -4.44 13.12
CA PRO A 368 -4.88 -5.28 13.50
C PRO A 368 -4.91 -5.66 14.98
N LYS A 369 -4.86 -6.96 15.26
CA LYS A 369 -4.75 -7.50 16.62
C LYS A 369 -3.30 -7.68 17.05
N GLN A 370 -2.39 -7.71 16.08
CA GLN A 370 -0.94 -7.82 16.26
C GLN A 370 -0.23 -6.82 15.32
N ILE A 371 0.93 -6.34 15.75
CA ILE A 371 1.77 -5.43 14.96
C ILE A 371 2.23 -6.14 13.67
N ASN A 372 2.26 -5.38 12.55
CA ASN A 372 2.74 -5.85 11.25
C ASN A 372 1.92 -7.03 10.67
N THR A 373 0.60 -7.02 10.87
CA THR A 373 -0.33 -8.00 10.28
C THR A 373 -1.34 -7.38 9.31
N PHE A 374 -1.08 -6.17 8.85
CA PHE A 374 -1.90 -5.47 7.86
C PHE A 374 -1.03 -5.05 6.68
N GLU A 375 -1.35 -5.55 5.51
CA GLU A 375 -0.59 -5.28 4.30
C GLU A 375 -1.49 -4.71 3.20
N THR A 376 -1.09 -3.56 2.66
CA THR A 376 -1.78 -2.96 1.53
C THR A 376 -0.79 -2.31 0.56
N GLU A 377 -1.04 -2.44 -0.72
CA GLU A 377 -0.38 -1.63 -1.74
C GLU A 377 -1.34 -0.48 -2.11
N TRP A 378 -1.04 0.70 -1.64
CA TRP A 378 -1.88 1.86 -1.93
C TRP A 378 -1.13 3.00 -2.63
N GLY A 379 0.18 3.04 -2.50
CA GLY A 379 0.98 4.13 -3.05
C GLY A 379 0.90 4.26 -4.57
N PHE A 380 0.69 3.17 -5.27
CA PHE A 380 0.54 3.09 -6.73
C PHE A 380 -0.84 2.55 -7.14
N SER A 381 -1.56 1.93 -6.22
CA SER A 381 -2.90 1.34 -6.41
C SER A 381 -2.93 0.31 -7.54
N CYS A 382 -2.00 -0.64 -7.51
CA CYS A 382 -1.81 -1.64 -8.55
C CYS A 382 -2.74 -2.84 -8.35
N MET A 383 -3.77 -2.95 -9.19
CA MET A 383 -4.59 -4.17 -9.26
C MET A 383 -3.73 -5.38 -9.63
N GLY A 384 -3.98 -6.52 -8.99
CA GLY A 384 -3.19 -7.74 -9.17
C GLY A 384 -2.04 -7.88 -8.18
N TYR A 385 -1.72 -6.84 -7.38
CA TYR A 385 -0.76 -6.98 -6.28
C TYR A 385 -1.24 -7.97 -5.22
N GLU A 386 -2.54 -8.08 -5.02
CA GLU A 386 -3.14 -8.78 -3.88
C GLU A 386 -2.63 -10.23 -3.76
N ILE A 387 -2.75 -11.03 -4.81
CA ILE A 387 -2.32 -12.45 -4.81
C ILE A 387 -0.79 -12.54 -4.86
N SER A 388 -0.18 -11.77 -5.76
CA SER A 388 1.27 -11.79 -5.96
C SER A 388 2.03 -11.31 -4.73
N GLY A 389 1.62 -10.16 -4.15
CA GLY A 389 2.19 -9.64 -2.93
C GLY A 389 2.01 -10.61 -1.75
N ALA A 390 0.83 -11.21 -1.64
CA ALA A 390 0.53 -12.21 -0.61
C ALA A 390 1.44 -13.44 -0.70
N LEU A 391 1.75 -13.91 -1.90
CA LEU A 391 2.71 -15.00 -2.11
C LEU A 391 4.09 -14.65 -1.53
N GLY A 392 4.58 -13.44 -1.82
CA GLY A 392 5.84 -12.97 -1.24
C GLY A 392 5.79 -12.81 0.28
N ILE A 393 4.67 -12.32 0.82
CA ILE A 393 4.45 -12.22 2.27
C ILE A 393 4.45 -13.60 2.92
N LYS A 394 3.78 -14.58 2.32
CA LYS A 394 3.75 -15.96 2.82
C LYS A 394 5.16 -16.58 2.84
N MET A 395 5.95 -16.35 1.80
CA MET A 395 7.36 -16.78 1.77
C MET A 395 8.20 -16.11 2.88
N ALA A 396 7.92 -14.85 3.22
CA ALA A 396 8.59 -14.12 4.30
C ALA A 396 8.11 -14.55 5.71
N LYS A 397 6.87 -15.01 5.82
CA LYS A 397 6.18 -15.34 7.07
C LYS A 397 5.50 -16.71 6.97
N PRO A 398 6.26 -17.80 6.82
CA PRO A 398 5.71 -19.13 6.55
C PRO A 398 4.76 -19.66 7.63
N ASP A 399 4.93 -19.22 8.88
CA ASP A 399 4.12 -19.67 10.03
C ASP A 399 2.81 -18.88 10.19
N HIS A 400 2.55 -17.86 9.37
CA HIS A 400 1.33 -17.06 9.41
C HIS A 400 0.36 -17.49 8.32
N ASP A 401 -0.94 -17.46 8.60
CA ASP A 401 -1.94 -17.46 7.55
C ASP A 401 -1.99 -16.09 6.87
N VAL A 402 -2.00 -16.10 5.54
CA VAL A 402 -2.09 -14.89 4.72
C VAL A 402 -3.46 -14.87 4.05
N VAL A 403 -4.25 -13.86 4.40
CA VAL A 403 -5.65 -13.69 3.97
C VAL A 403 -5.74 -12.57 2.96
N VAL A 404 -6.11 -12.91 1.75
CA VAL A 404 -6.19 -11.98 0.61
C VAL A 404 -7.63 -11.58 0.38
N PHE A 405 -7.91 -10.28 0.35
CA PHE A 405 -9.18 -9.75 -0.13
C PHE A 405 -9.00 -9.04 -1.46
N LEU A 406 -9.75 -9.46 -2.46
CA LEU A 406 -9.74 -8.83 -3.78
C LEU A 406 -11.11 -8.93 -4.47
N GLY A 407 -11.34 -8.03 -5.42
CA GLY A 407 -12.51 -8.10 -6.32
C GLY A 407 -12.26 -9.02 -7.51
N ASP A 408 -13.32 -9.35 -8.22
CA ASP A 408 -13.33 -10.15 -9.46
C ASP A 408 -12.37 -9.57 -10.53
N GLY A 409 -12.32 -8.25 -10.69
CA GLY A 409 -11.40 -7.60 -11.63
C GLY A 409 -9.92 -7.78 -11.27
N SER A 410 -9.54 -7.62 -10.00
CA SER A 410 -8.16 -7.84 -9.55
C SER A 410 -7.73 -9.30 -9.65
N TYR A 411 -8.65 -10.24 -9.38
CA TYR A 411 -8.40 -11.67 -9.56
C TYR A 411 -7.93 -11.99 -10.99
N LEU A 412 -8.62 -11.43 -11.99
CA LEU A 412 -8.31 -11.70 -13.40
C LEU A 412 -6.96 -11.14 -13.88
N LEU A 413 -6.36 -10.21 -13.14
CA LEU A 413 -5.06 -9.61 -13.50
C LEU A 413 -3.84 -10.43 -13.05
N SER A 414 -3.94 -11.20 -11.97
CA SER A 414 -2.79 -11.95 -11.42
C SER A 414 -3.16 -13.34 -10.89
N ASN A 415 -4.12 -13.99 -11.50
CA ASN A 415 -4.59 -15.31 -11.08
C ASN A 415 -3.55 -16.44 -11.24
N SER A 416 -2.55 -16.29 -12.11
CA SER A 416 -1.49 -17.29 -12.30
C SER A 416 -0.69 -17.58 -11.02
N ASP A 417 -0.65 -16.65 -10.06
CA ASP A 417 0.05 -16.86 -8.80
C ASP A 417 -0.72 -17.74 -7.81
N ILE A 418 -1.97 -18.06 -8.07
CA ILE A 418 -2.66 -19.16 -7.39
C ILE A 418 -1.96 -20.48 -7.73
N TYR A 419 -1.62 -20.69 -9.01
CA TYR A 419 -0.84 -21.86 -9.40
C TYR A 419 0.58 -21.82 -8.84
N SER A 420 1.23 -20.65 -8.84
CA SER A 420 2.55 -20.49 -8.22
C SER A 420 2.51 -20.83 -6.72
N SER A 421 1.47 -20.41 -6.00
CA SER A 421 1.34 -20.70 -4.56
C SER A 421 1.18 -22.20 -4.28
N VAL A 422 0.44 -22.91 -5.13
CA VAL A 422 0.30 -24.39 -5.04
C VAL A 422 1.62 -25.07 -5.39
N LEU A 423 2.29 -24.62 -6.44
CA LEU A 423 3.55 -25.21 -6.92
C LEU A 423 4.69 -25.10 -5.89
N TYR A 424 4.69 -24.04 -5.08
CA TYR A 424 5.72 -23.76 -4.07
C TYR A 424 5.28 -24.12 -2.63
N ASP A 425 4.15 -24.79 -2.46
CA ASP A 425 3.58 -25.12 -1.15
C ASP A 425 3.44 -23.89 -0.23
N GLN A 426 3.07 -22.74 -0.84
CA GLN A 426 2.84 -21.48 -0.14
C GLN A 426 1.34 -21.22 0.00
N LYS A 427 0.73 -21.77 1.03
CA LYS A 427 -0.72 -21.66 1.28
C LYS A 427 -1.17 -20.21 1.42
N LEU A 428 -2.16 -19.81 0.61
CA LEU A 428 -2.89 -18.55 0.71
C LEU A 428 -4.38 -18.83 0.97
N ILE A 429 -5.05 -17.95 1.72
CA ILE A 429 -6.51 -17.93 1.84
C ILE A 429 -7.00 -16.72 1.05
N ILE A 430 -7.70 -16.97 -0.05
CA ILE A 430 -8.10 -15.94 -1.01
C ILE A 430 -9.61 -15.79 -0.99
N VAL A 431 -10.10 -14.60 -0.62
CA VAL A 431 -11.53 -14.27 -0.61
C VAL A 431 -11.82 -13.36 -1.80
N VAL A 432 -12.49 -13.92 -2.79
CA VAL A 432 -12.92 -13.21 -4.01
C VAL A 432 -14.32 -12.63 -3.76
N CYS A 433 -14.40 -11.32 -3.66
CA CYS A 433 -15.65 -10.57 -3.54
C CYS A 433 -16.15 -10.19 -4.94
N ASP A 434 -16.96 -11.04 -5.54
CA ASP A 434 -17.50 -10.86 -6.89
C ASP A 434 -18.73 -9.93 -6.87
N ASN A 435 -18.58 -8.72 -7.38
CA ASN A 435 -19.69 -7.77 -7.54
C ASN A 435 -20.06 -7.51 -9.01
N GLY A 436 -19.48 -8.26 -9.94
CA GLY A 436 -19.79 -8.22 -11.36
C GLY A 436 -19.14 -7.07 -12.12
N GLY A 437 -17.90 -6.70 -11.75
CA GLY A 437 -17.08 -5.77 -12.52
C GLY A 437 -16.24 -4.77 -11.72
N HIS A 438 -15.85 -3.68 -12.37
CA HIS A 438 -15.08 -2.60 -11.73
C HIS A 438 -16.02 -1.61 -11.00
N MET A 439 -16.74 -2.09 -9.98
CA MET A 439 -17.83 -1.33 -9.36
C MET A 439 -17.38 -0.08 -8.62
N VAL A 440 -16.12 0.01 -8.15
CA VAL A 440 -15.58 1.27 -7.61
C VAL A 440 -15.48 2.35 -8.71
N ILE A 441 -15.09 1.99 -9.91
CA ILE A 441 -15.03 2.92 -11.05
C ILE A 441 -16.44 3.32 -11.47
N ASN A 442 -17.39 2.35 -11.50
CA ASN A 442 -18.80 2.63 -11.73
C ASN A 442 -19.36 3.62 -10.69
N ARG A 443 -19.07 3.41 -9.40
CA ARG A 443 -19.42 4.34 -8.31
C ARG A 443 -18.86 5.75 -8.54
N LEU A 444 -17.57 5.86 -8.87
CA LEU A 444 -16.94 7.16 -9.16
C LEU A 444 -17.60 7.84 -10.37
N GLN A 445 -17.91 7.09 -11.42
CA GLN A 445 -18.60 7.60 -12.60
C GLN A 445 -19.99 8.14 -12.27
N LEU A 446 -20.79 7.40 -11.50
CA LEU A 446 -22.11 7.83 -11.04
C LEU A 446 -22.03 9.07 -10.12
N ALA A 447 -21.08 9.09 -9.18
CA ALA A 447 -20.85 10.21 -8.28
C ALA A 447 -20.42 11.51 -9.00
N LYS A 448 -19.94 11.40 -10.25
CA LYS A 448 -19.61 12.55 -11.11
C LYS A 448 -20.74 12.90 -12.10
N GLY A 449 -21.94 12.37 -11.88
CA GLY A 449 -23.11 12.59 -12.73
C GLY A 449 -23.06 11.84 -14.05
N GLY A 450 -22.20 10.84 -14.18
CA GLY A 450 -22.17 9.93 -15.33
C GLY A 450 -23.25 8.86 -15.25
N LYS A 451 -23.26 7.97 -16.24
CA LYS A 451 -24.15 6.81 -16.31
C LYS A 451 -23.36 5.53 -16.23
N GLU A 452 -24.00 4.45 -15.82
CA GLU A 452 -23.39 3.12 -15.87
C GLU A 452 -22.97 2.74 -17.29
N TYR A 453 -21.82 2.13 -17.35
CA TYR A 453 -21.23 1.67 -18.61
C TYR A 453 -20.53 0.32 -18.37
N ILE A 454 -19.58 -0.05 -19.22
CA ILE A 454 -18.90 -1.35 -19.20
C ILE A 454 -18.23 -1.74 -17.86
N CYS A 455 -18.02 -0.78 -16.96
CA CYS A 455 -17.49 -1.05 -15.60
C CYS A 455 -18.43 -1.91 -14.76
N ASN A 456 -19.74 -1.87 -15.03
CA ASN A 456 -20.69 -2.86 -14.58
C ASN A 456 -20.86 -3.89 -15.71
N LEU A 457 -20.41 -5.12 -15.53
CA LEU A 457 -20.45 -6.15 -16.56
C LEU A 457 -21.89 -6.46 -17.00
N ARG A 458 -22.88 -6.30 -16.11
CA ARG A 458 -24.30 -6.47 -16.43
C ARG A 458 -24.80 -5.45 -17.46
N ALA A 459 -24.10 -4.31 -17.60
CA ALA A 459 -24.37 -3.29 -18.63
C ALA A 459 -23.62 -3.55 -19.93
N ALA A 460 -22.81 -4.59 -20.04
CA ALA A 460 -22.12 -4.95 -21.26
C ALA A 460 -23.11 -5.36 -22.36
N ARG A 461 -22.83 -4.95 -23.61
CA ARG A 461 -23.68 -5.23 -24.77
C ARG A 461 -23.45 -6.61 -25.41
N ALA A 462 -22.98 -7.58 -24.62
CA ALA A 462 -22.80 -8.95 -25.09
C ALA A 462 -24.16 -9.64 -25.26
N LYS A 463 -24.34 -10.35 -26.39
CA LYS A 463 -25.58 -11.10 -26.64
C LYS A 463 -25.79 -12.23 -25.62
N ASN A 464 -24.70 -12.87 -25.21
CA ASN A 464 -24.67 -13.91 -24.20
C ASN A 464 -23.64 -13.51 -23.17
N LEU A 465 -24.07 -12.79 -22.14
CA LEU A 465 -23.19 -12.40 -21.03
C LEU A 465 -22.88 -13.65 -20.21
N GLN A 466 -21.60 -13.97 -20.11
CA GLN A 466 -21.10 -15.03 -19.24
C GLN A 466 -20.24 -14.43 -18.14
N PHE A 467 -20.41 -14.92 -16.94
CA PHE A 467 -19.57 -14.59 -15.80
C PHE A 467 -18.50 -15.67 -15.59
N VAL A 468 -17.37 -15.28 -15.02
CA VAL A 468 -16.29 -16.22 -14.74
C VAL A 468 -16.70 -17.13 -13.58
N ASP A 469 -16.49 -18.43 -13.76
CA ASP A 469 -16.59 -19.41 -12.69
C ASP A 469 -15.25 -19.46 -11.94
N PHE A 470 -15.10 -18.56 -10.96
CA PHE A 470 -13.86 -18.41 -10.19
C PHE A 470 -13.53 -19.65 -9.37
N GLU A 471 -14.53 -20.39 -8.90
CA GLU A 471 -14.33 -21.64 -8.16
C GLU A 471 -13.66 -22.70 -9.03
N ASN A 472 -14.23 -23.02 -10.17
CA ASN A 472 -13.66 -24.02 -11.08
C ASN A 472 -12.35 -23.55 -11.70
N HIS A 473 -12.19 -22.23 -11.94
CA HIS A 473 -10.93 -21.66 -12.40
C HIS A 473 -9.82 -21.87 -11.36
N ALA A 474 -10.05 -21.59 -10.08
CA ALA A 474 -9.07 -21.81 -9.02
C ALA A 474 -8.74 -23.31 -8.84
N LYS A 475 -9.76 -24.19 -8.90
CA LYS A 475 -9.58 -25.65 -8.85
C LYS A 475 -8.70 -26.16 -9.99
N SER A 476 -8.85 -25.60 -11.20
CA SER A 476 -8.02 -25.98 -12.35
C SER A 476 -6.53 -25.64 -12.16
N MET A 477 -6.21 -24.68 -11.29
CA MET A 477 -4.86 -24.33 -10.89
C MET A 477 -4.35 -25.11 -9.65
N GLY A 478 -5.10 -26.13 -9.20
CA GLY A 478 -4.71 -27.01 -8.10
C GLY A 478 -5.07 -26.51 -6.70
N ALA A 479 -5.67 -25.35 -6.56
CA ALA A 479 -6.15 -24.85 -5.27
C ALA A 479 -7.43 -25.60 -4.82
N ASN A 480 -7.70 -25.59 -3.51
CA ASN A 480 -9.05 -25.84 -3.01
C ASN A 480 -9.92 -24.61 -3.27
N ALA A 481 -11.17 -24.79 -3.63
CA ALA A 481 -12.06 -23.66 -3.83
C ALA A 481 -13.52 -24.03 -3.61
N GLU A 482 -14.31 -23.05 -3.16
CA GLU A 482 -15.76 -23.13 -3.02
C GLU A 482 -16.43 -21.78 -3.20
N THR A 483 -17.66 -21.79 -3.68
CA THR A 483 -18.54 -20.63 -3.74
C THR A 483 -19.52 -20.68 -2.58
N VAL A 484 -19.67 -19.57 -1.86
CA VAL A 484 -20.56 -19.41 -0.72
C VAL A 484 -21.62 -18.36 -1.00
N ASN A 485 -22.82 -18.53 -0.41
CA ASN A 485 -23.99 -17.70 -0.69
C ASN A 485 -24.42 -16.84 0.51
N SER A 486 -23.70 -16.90 1.62
CA SER A 486 -24.01 -16.12 2.82
C SER A 486 -22.76 -15.83 3.64
N THR A 487 -22.83 -14.85 4.53
CA THR A 487 -21.73 -14.56 5.46
C THR A 487 -21.48 -15.69 6.45
N SER A 488 -22.50 -16.45 6.83
CA SER A 488 -22.34 -17.63 7.70
C SER A 488 -21.62 -18.78 7.00
N GLU A 489 -21.90 -19.00 5.71
CA GLU A 489 -21.13 -19.96 4.89
C GLU A 489 -19.69 -19.49 4.69
N LEU A 490 -19.46 -18.17 4.51
CA LEU A 490 -18.11 -17.59 4.41
C LEU A 490 -17.31 -17.82 5.70
N GLU A 491 -17.91 -17.64 6.87
CA GLU A 491 -17.26 -17.96 8.16
C GLU A 491 -16.87 -19.44 8.28
N ALA A 492 -17.75 -20.34 7.83
CA ALA A 492 -17.47 -21.78 7.84
C ALA A 492 -16.40 -22.15 6.80
N ALA A 493 -16.45 -21.57 5.60
CA ALA A 493 -15.44 -21.77 4.56
C ALA A 493 -14.06 -21.25 4.97
N TYR A 494 -13.99 -20.09 5.66
CA TYR A 494 -12.75 -19.58 6.20
C TYR A 494 -12.10 -20.53 7.20
N LYS A 495 -12.87 -21.15 8.08
CA LYS A 495 -12.36 -22.18 9.01
C LYS A 495 -11.79 -23.39 8.26
N ARG A 496 -12.51 -23.89 7.24
CA ARG A 496 -11.98 -24.95 6.36
C ARG A 496 -10.70 -24.54 5.64
N ALA A 497 -10.63 -23.30 5.19
CA ALA A 497 -9.43 -22.76 4.56
C ALA A 497 -8.23 -22.68 5.52
N LYS A 498 -8.46 -22.38 6.80
CA LYS A 498 -7.41 -22.44 7.82
C LYS A 498 -6.89 -23.84 8.05
N ASP A 499 -7.75 -24.83 8.03
CA ASP A 499 -7.40 -26.25 8.21
C ASP A 499 -6.80 -26.89 6.95
N SER A 500 -6.85 -26.20 5.80
CA SER A 500 -6.30 -26.69 4.53
C SER A 500 -4.77 -26.67 4.53
N ASP A 501 -4.16 -27.64 3.87
CA ASP A 501 -2.72 -27.75 3.65
C ASP A 501 -2.21 -26.97 2.42
N LYS A 502 -3.12 -26.49 1.56
CA LYS A 502 -2.80 -25.74 0.33
C LYS A 502 -3.70 -24.52 0.16
N THR A 503 -3.37 -23.70 -0.82
CA THR A 503 -4.13 -22.50 -1.16
C THR A 503 -5.61 -22.80 -1.31
N TYR A 504 -6.43 -21.93 -0.71
CA TYR A 504 -7.86 -22.04 -0.65
C TYR A 504 -8.53 -20.76 -1.13
N VAL A 505 -9.39 -20.89 -2.13
CA VAL A 505 -10.13 -19.76 -2.74
C VAL A 505 -11.61 -19.85 -2.33
N ILE A 506 -12.10 -18.79 -1.71
CA ILE A 506 -13.52 -18.65 -1.33
C ILE A 506 -14.12 -17.55 -2.17
N VAL A 507 -15.17 -17.87 -2.92
CA VAL A 507 -15.88 -16.92 -3.77
C VAL A 507 -17.19 -16.55 -3.11
N ILE A 508 -17.44 -15.25 -2.95
CA ILE A 508 -18.72 -14.74 -2.47
C ILE A 508 -19.22 -13.62 -3.38
N LYS A 509 -20.49 -13.70 -3.78
CA LYS A 509 -21.14 -12.57 -4.45
C LYS A 509 -21.39 -11.45 -3.48
N THR A 510 -21.11 -10.23 -3.89
CA THR A 510 -21.24 -9.04 -3.05
C THR A 510 -22.00 -7.93 -3.75
N HIS A 511 -22.66 -7.08 -2.97
CA HIS A 511 -23.42 -5.95 -3.47
C HIS A 511 -22.48 -4.88 -4.09
N GLY A 512 -22.82 -4.41 -5.29
CA GLY A 512 -21.97 -3.48 -6.04
C GLY A 512 -22.13 -2.00 -5.65
N TYR A 513 -23.11 -1.63 -4.82
CA TYR A 513 -23.49 -0.25 -4.54
C TYR A 513 -23.53 0.11 -3.05
N GLU A 514 -23.32 -0.85 -2.15
CA GLU A 514 -23.28 -0.62 -0.70
C GLU A 514 -21.83 -0.49 -0.23
N TRP A 515 -21.52 0.63 0.42
CA TRP A 515 -20.19 0.99 0.89
C TRP A 515 -20.25 1.60 2.29
N LEU A 516 -19.21 1.39 3.09
CA LEU A 516 -19.05 2.16 4.33
C LEU A 516 -18.80 3.63 4.01
N GLU A 517 -19.41 4.48 4.80
CA GLU A 517 -19.16 5.91 4.82
C GLU A 517 -17.98 6.20 5.74
N GLY A 518 -17.30 7.32 5.54
CA GLY A 518 -16.19 7.71 6.44
C GLY A 518 -15.00 8.31 5.70
N SER A 519 -14.96 8.12 4.38
CA SER A 519 -13.92 8.65 3.49
C SER A 519 -13.83 10.18 3.55
N ALA A 520 -12.61 10.70 3.43
CA ALA A 520 -12.36 12.11 3.22
C ALA A 520 -12.63 12.52 1.76
N PHE A 521 -12.68 13.83 1.53
CA PHE A 521 -12.70 14.38 0.17
C PHE A 521 -11.50 13.90 -0.65
N TRP A 522 -11.74 13.72 -1.94
CA TRP A 522 -10.69 13.46 -2.93
C TRP A 522 -10.95 14.31 -4.16
N GLU A 523 -9.96 15.10 -4.55
CA GLU A 523 -10.03 15.95 -5.74
C GLU A 523 -9.97 15.08 -7.01
N SER A 524 -11.14 14.58 -7.40
CA SER A 524 -11.33 13.85 -8.65
C SER A 524 -12.05 14.76 -9.65
N PRO A 525 -11.55 14.93 -10.88
CA PRO A 525 -12.13 15.86 -11.85
C PRO A 525 -13.63 15.62 -12.10
N THR A 526 -14.35 16.69 -12.34
CA THR A 526 -15.75 16.68 -12.78
C THR A 526 -15.91 17.60 -13.98
N LEU A 527 -17.04 17.55 -14.68
CA LEU A 527 -17.31 18.41 -15.82
C LEU A 527 -17.36 19.88 -15.38
N GLN A 528 -16.54 20.74 -16.04
CA GLN A 528 -16.51 22.18 -15.74
C GLN A 528 -17.78 22.90 -16.22
N ASP A 529 -18.37 22.43 -17.32
CA ASP A 529 -19.62 22.95 -17.88
C ASP A 529 -20.73 21.88 -17.70
N PRO A 530 -21.31 21.75 -16.50
CA PRO A 530 -22.27 20.70 -16.22
C PRO A 530 -23.60 20.93 -16.95
N ILE A 531 -24.09 19.88 -17.63
CA ILE A 531 -25.31 19.94 -18.45
C ILE A 531 -26.52 19.42 -17.68
N THR A 532 -26.40 18.23 -17.10
CA THR A 532 -27.50 17.58 -16.36
C THR A 532 -27.55 18.06 -14.90
N LYS A 533 -28.64 17.76 -14.20
CA LYS A 533 -28.77 18.05 -12.78
C LYS A 533 -27.69 17.31 -11.97
N GLU A 534 -27.48 16.03 -12.26
CA GLU A 534 -26.50 15.17 -11.60
C GLU A 534 -25.07 15.72 -11.79
N ASN A 535 -24.76 16.22 -12.99
CA ASN A 535 -23.46 16.87 -13.23
C ASN A 535 -23.31 18.18 -12.44
N LYS A 536 -24.38 18.97 -12.29
CA LYS A 536 -24.39 20.22 -11.51
C LYS A 536 -24.18 19.94 -10.03
N ASP A 537 -24.88 18.94 -9.50
CA ASP A 537 -24.74 18.52 -8.10
C ASP A 537 -23.31 18.02 -7.83
N ALA A 538 -22.76 17.17 -8.69
CA ALA A 538 -21.38 16.69 -8.61
C ALA A 538 -20.33 17.82 -8.71
N TYR A 539 -20.59 18.84 -9.54
CA TYR A 539 -19.73 20.01 -9.64
C TYR A 539 -19.77 20.88 -8.39
N ALA A 540 -20.97 21.05 -7.80
CA ALA A 540 -21.13 21.80 -6.56
C ALA A 540 -20.39 21.10 -5.39
N ASP A 541 -20.53 19.78 -5.24
CA ASP A 541 -19.79 19.00 -4.26
C ASP A 541 -18.27 19.11 -4.44
N PHE A 542 -17.81 19.04 -5.69
CA PHE A 542 -16.41 19.19 -6.02
C PHE A 542 -15.88 20.58 -5.64
N GLN A 543 -16.61 21.65 -5.95
CA GLN A 543 -16.22 23.01 -5.58
C GLN A 543 -16.23 23.21 -4.07
N GLY A 544 -17.24 22.70 -3.36
CA GLY A 544 -17.29 22.74 -1.90
C GLY A 544 -16.12 22.02 -1.23
N GLY A 545 -15.64 20.92 -1.81
CA GLY A 545 -14.41 20.25 -1.37
C GLY A 545 -13.15 21.08 -1.65
N LYS A 546 -13.08 21.70 -2.83
CA LYS A 546 -11.94 22.58 -3.22
C LYS A 546 -11.83 23.83 -2.35
N GLU A 547 -12.95 24.41 -1.95
CA GLU A 547 -12.96 25.59 -1.06
C GLU A 547 -12.33 25.30 0.29
N LYS A 548 -12.39 24.04 0.76
CA LYS A 548 -11.79 23.60 2.01
C LYS A 548 -10.30 23.27 1.89
N GLN A 549 -9.78 23.14 0.68
CA GLN A 549 -8.37 22.84 0.48
C GLN A 549 -7.49 23.98 1.00
N ARG A 550 -6.44 23.61 1.70
CA ARG A 550 -5.44 24.58 2.14
C ARG A 550 -4.73 25.18 0.93
N LYS A 551 -4.64 26.49 0.90
CA LYS A 551 -3.94 27.23 -0.15
C LYS A 551 -2.44 27.26 0.11
N GLY A 552 -1.65 27.07 -0.94
CA GLY A 552 -0.19 27.16 -0.87
C GLY A 552 0.52 25.95 -0.29
N VAL A 553 -0.13 24.79 -0.31
CA VAL A 553 0.47 23.53 0.20
C VAL A 553 0.85 22.62 -0.96
#